data_0b2ccaffbae9537aabd3e0af78ca6063
#
_entry.id   0b2ccaffbae9537aabd3e0af78ca6063
#
_cell.length_a   1.000
_cell.length_b   1.000
_cell.length_c   1.000
_cell.angle_alpha   90.00
_cell.angle_beta   90.00
_cell.angle_gamma   90.00
#
_symmetry.space_group_name_H-M   'P 1'
#
loop_
_entity.id
_entity.type
_entity.pdbx_description
1 polymer ?
#
loop_
_entity_poly.entity_id
_entity_poly.type
_entity_poly.pdbx_seq_one_letter_code
_entity_poly.pdbx_strand_id
1 'polypeptide(L)'
;RPQDNPLIVHISDISQLGTVVSEIPDSAYALAEKYWPGPLSIIMPKGERIPDEVSCGLDTVAVRMPSHPAARDIISAAGVPLAAPSANLSGSPSPTTAQHVIDDMWGRADAIVDGGMCDVGVESTVVSLVGDKPRLLRPGGISLEQLESVLGEVEVDRAVLAELEPGQKAASPGMKYKHYSPKARVIILKGSFDNYRCFVKGKKDCAALCFNGEGEKLDIPFIEIGREHDSNTQAHLIFDALRKLDEMGVQTAYARCPDTDGVGLAVINRLLRAAAFTVLDVDGAMIIGLTGATGSGKSSVAKTLREKFGFAHGDCDEIARKITSAGSPVLSQLAQAFGEDIIRDDMSLDRAALASRAFASEK
;
A
#
# COMPACT_ATOMS: atom_id res chain seq x y z
N ARG A 1 -2.18 13.99 17.60
CA ARG A 1 -1.40 13.97 16.36
C ARG A 1 0.10 13.85 16.69
N PRO A 2 0.88 13.05 15.97
CA PRO A 2 2.34 13.03 16.12
C PRO A 2 2.96 14.39 15.76
N GLN A 3 3.92 14.87 16.57
CA GLN A 3 4.53 16.19 16.39
C GLN A 3 5.50 16.25 15.20
N ASP A 4 5.90 15.11 14.66
CA ASP A 4 6.81 14.95 13.52
C ASP A 4 6.09 14.74 12.17
N ASN A 5 4.80 15.03 12.10
CA ASN A 5 3.99 14.92 10.89
C ASN A 5 3.54 16.34 10.44
N PRO A 6 4.19 16.97 9.44
CA PRO A 6 3.94 18.36 9.05
C PRO A 6 2.48 18.59 8.61
N LEU A 7 2.04 19.83 8.68
CA LEU A 7 0.71 20.25 8.25
C LEU A 7 0.75 20.81 6.82
N ILE A 8 -0.40 20.77 6.14
CA ILE A 8 -0.60 21.46 4.87
C ILE A 8 -1.20 22.83 5.17
N VAL A 9 -0.61 23.88 4.62
CA VAL A 9 -1.13 25.23 4.69
C VAL A 9 -2.12 25.44 3.54
N HIS A 10 -3.32 25.89 3.90
CA HIS A 10 -4.40 26.13 2.95
C HIS A 10 -4.57 27.64 2.72
N ILE A 11 -4.65 28.00 1.45
CA ILE A 11 -4.88 29.37 0.97
C ILE A 11 -6.23 29.47 0.25
N SER A 12 -6.86 30.64 0.24
CA SER A 12 -8.09 30.88 -0.51
C SER A 12 -7.86 31.53 -1.87
N ASP A 13 -6.67 32.16 -2.05
CA ASP A 13 -6.30 32.86 -3.25
C ASP A 13 -4.79 32.74 -3.50
N ILE A 14 -4.39 32.72 -4.79
CA ILE A 14 -2.98 32.56 -5.20
C ILE A 14 -2.08 33.70 -4.68
N SER A 15 -2.62 34.90 -4.48
CA SER A 15 -1.87 36.04 -3.94
C SER A 15 -1.34 35.81 -2.53
N GLN A 16 -1.95 34.91 -1.77
CA GLN A 16 -1.47 34.54 -0.44
C GLN A 16 -0.21 33.65 -0.48
N LEU A 17 0.14 33.05 -1.63
CA LEU A 17 1.24 32.10 -1.74
C LEU A 17 2.57 32.72 -1.28
N GLY A 18 2.88 33.94 -1.73
CA GLY A 18 4.10 34.66 -1.33
C GLY A 18 4.17 35.04 0.17
N THR A 19 3.10 34.83 0.93
CA THR A 19 3.12 35.05 2.39
C THR A 19 3.53 33.80 3.18
N VAL A 20 3.50 32.62 2.54
CA VAL A 20 3.74 31.31 3.18
C VAL A 20 5.01 30.63 2.69
N VAL A 21 5.53 31.00 1.50
CA VAL A 21 6.76 30.46 0.93
C VAL A 21 7.77 31.58 0.68
N SER A 22 9.06 31.24 0.74
CA SER A 22 10.15 32.20 0.49
C SER A 22 10.51 32.32 -1.00
N GLU A 23 10.21 31.29 -1.78
CA GLU A 23 10.47 31.21 -3.21
C GLU A 23 9.34 30.46 -3.91
N ILE A 24 8.90 30.95 -5.08
CA ILE A 24 7.85 30.34 -5.90
C ILE A 24 8.44 30.06 -7.27
N PRO A 25 8.76 28.81 -7.61
CA PRO A 25 9.27 28.48 -8.95
C PRO A 25 8.14 28.58 -9.99
N ASP A 26 8.49 28.84 -11.25
CA ASP A 26 7.52 28.92 -12.37
C ASP A 26 6.68 27.67 -12.50
N SER A 27 7.27 26.51 -12.22
CA SER A 27 6.56 25.21 -12.19
C SER A 27 5.42 25.16 -11.16
N ALA A 28 5.54 25.89 -10.04
CA ALA A 28 4.45 26.00 -9.05
C ALA A 28 3.27 26.80 -9.61
N TYR A 29 3.54 27.89 -10.34
CA TYR A 29 2.48 28.64 -11.01
C TYR A 29 1.79 27.81 -12.09
N ALA A 30 2.56 27.06 -12.92
CA ALA A 30 2.00 26.20 -13.95
C ALA A 30 1.10 25.09 -13.36
N LEU A 31 1.50 24.48 -12.24
CA LEU A 31 0.67 23.52 -11.53
C LEU A 31 -0.57 24.17 -10.91
N ALA A 32 -0.41 25.34 -10.30
CA ALA A 32 -1.50 26.07 -9.67
C ALA A 32 -2.56 26.50 -10.69
N GLU A 33 -2.16 27.02 -11.83
CA GLU A 33 -3.08 27.40 -12.92
C GLU A 33 -3.93 26.22 -13.41
N LYS A 34 -3.35 25.04 -13.47
CA LYS A 34 -4.03 23.84 -14.00
C LYS A 34 -4.84 23.09 -12.96
N TYR A 35 -4.40 23.06 -11.69
CA TYR A 35 -4.95 22.17 -10.68
C TYR A 35 -5.43 22.84 -9.39
N TRP A 36 -5.34 24.19 -9.27
CA TRP A 36 -5.93 24.94 -8.19
C TRP A 36 -7.08 25.82 -8.67
N PRO A 37 -8.16 25.89 -7.88
CA PRO A 37 -8.41 25.18 -6.62
C PRO A 37 -8.66 23.68 -6.83
N GLY A 38 -8.03 22.82 -6.01
CA GLY A 38 -8.12 21.38 -6.25
C GLY A 38 -7.35 20.49 -5.28
N PRO A 39 -7.25 19.18 -5.63
CA PRO A 39 -6.64 18.17 -4.77
C PRO A 39 -5.12 18.04 -4.96
N LEU A 40 -4.41 19.18 -5.13
CA LEU A 40 -2.95 19.24 -5.25
C LEU A 40 -2.35 20.05 -4.10
N SER A 41 -1.35 19.48 -3.44
CA SER A 41 -0.48 20.17 -2.48
C SER A 41 0.93 20.26 -3.04
N ILE A 42 1.50 21.45 -3.05
CA ILE A 42 2.85 21.72 -3.60
C ILE A 42 3.77 22.05 -2.43
N ILE A 43 4.89 21.32 -2.33
CA ILE A 43 5.93 21.61 -1.34
C ILE A 43 6.97 22.55 -1.96
N MET A 44 7.23 23.63 -1.25
CA MET A 44 8.16 24.70 -1.61
C MET A 44 8.98 25.15 -0.39
N PRO A 45 10.06 25.92 -0.57
CA PRO A 45 10.83 26.50 0.53
C PRO A 45 9.92 27.33 1.46
N LYS A 46 10.02 27.09 2.78
CA LYS A 46 9.20 27.72 3.81
C LYS A 46 9.49 29.22 3.93
N GLY A 47 8.45 30.05 4.01
CA GLY A 47 8.57 31.45 4.36
C GLY A 47 8.74 31.67 5.87
N GLU A 48 9.30 32.80 6.26
CA GLU A 48 9.60 33.15 7.65
C GLU A 48 8.36 33.19 8.57
N ARG A 49 7.17 33.39 8.01
CA ARG A 49 5.91 33.46 8.77
C ARG A 49 5.35 32.09 9.16
N ILE A 50 5.91 31.00 8.64
CA ILE A 50 5.45 29.64 8.94
C ILE A 50 6.16 29.14 10.19
N PRO A 51 5.44 28.90 11.31
CA PRO A 51 6.00 28.37 12.53
C PRO A 51 6.56 26.96 12.35
N ASP A 52 7.56 26.60 13.15
CA ASP A 52 8.16 25.26 13.13
C ASP A 52 7.18 24.15 13.52
N GLU A 53 6.17 24.46 14.31
CA GLU A 53 5.08 23.53 14.64
C GLU A 53 4.27 23.10 13.43
N VAL A 54 4.15 23.97 12.39
CA VAL A 54 3.48 23.66 11.13
C VAL A 54 4.35 22.78 10.25
N SER A 55 5.65 23.11 10.13
CA SER A 55 6.60 22.39 9.27
C SER A 55 7.32 21.23 9.98
N CYS A 56 7.13 21.05 11.30
CA CYS A 56 7.89 20.11 12.12
C CYS A 56 9.41 20.33 12.02
N GLY A 57 9.84 21.59 11.92
CA GLY A 57 11.24 21.98 11.79
C GLY A 57 11.86 21.71 10.43
N LEU A 58 11.04 21.46 9.39
CA LEU A 58 11.50 21.39 8.01
C LEU A 58 11.64 22.80 7.43
N ASP A 59 12.60 22.97 6.50
CA ASP A 59 12.79 24.21 5.72
C ASP A 59 11.80 24.33 4.56
N THR A 60 10.80 23.45 4.52
CA THR A 60 9.78 23.36 3.47
C THR A 60 8.39 23.37 4.05
N VAL A 61 7.42 23.79 3.24
CA VAL A 61 6.00 23.76 3.59
C VAL A 61 5.18 23.30 2.40
N ALA A 62 4.15 22.49 2.68
CA ALA A 62 3.15 22.10 1.69
C ALA A 62 2.01 23.12 1.66
N VAL A 63 1.67 23.64 0.47
CA VAL A 63 0.59 24.60 0.27
C VAL A 63 -0.46 24.01 -0.66
N ARG A 64 -1.74 24.31 -0.37
CA ARG A 64 -2.87 23.87 -1.17
C ARG A 64 -3.94 24.97 -1.23
N MET A 65 -4.61 25.12 -2.38
CA MET A 65 -5.86 25.87 -2.49
C MET A 65 -7.01 24.87 -2.65
N PRO A 66 -7.88 24.69 -1.63
CA PRO A 66 -8.96 23.69 -1.67
C PRO A 66 -10.04 24.09 -2.69
N SER A 67 -10.67 23.10 -3.32
CA SER A 67 -11.76 23.32 -4.28
C SER A 67 -13.08 23.69 -3.61
N HIS A 68 -13.35 23.14 -2.41
CA HIS A 68 -14.64 23.34 -1.73
C HIS A 68 -14.89 24.80 -1.36
N PRO A 69 -16.03 25.40 -1.79
CA PRO A 69 -16.32 26.82 -1.55
C PRO A 69 -16.29 27.20 -0.07
N ALA A 70 -16.96 26.45 0.79
CA ALA A 70 -16.99 26.73 2.23
C ALA A 70 -15.59 26.74 2.87
N ALA A 71 -14.68 25.87 2.44
CA ALA A 71 -13.29 25.88 2.92
C ALA A 71 -12.58 27.18 2.51
N ARG A 72 -12.74 27.63 1.27
CA ARG A 72 -12.15 28.88 0.80
C ARG A 72 -12.78 30.10 1.48
N ASP A 73 -14.08 30.09 1.70
CA ASP A 73 -14.77 31.16 2.39
C ASP A 73 -14.29 31.33 3.85
N ILE A 74 -14.09 30.20 4.55
CA ILE A 74 -13.53 30.18 5.91
C ILE A 74 -12.10 30.76 5.91
N ILE A 75 -11.24 30.35 4.98
CA ILE A 75 -9.86 30.85 4.88
C ILE A 75 -9.88 32.36 4.54
N SER A 76 -10.74 32.77 3.60
CA SER A 76 -10.89 34.15 3.22
C SER A 76 -11.40 35.02 4.38
N ALA A 77 -12.40 34.52 5.12
CA ALA A 77 -12.95 35.23 6.29
C ALA A 77 -11.94 35.31 7.45
N ALA A 78 -11.07 34.33 7.59
CA ALA A 78 -9.96 34.33 8.57
C ALA A 78 -8.91 35.41 8.23
N GLY A 79 -8.82 35.84 6.97
CA GLY A 79 -7.84 36.82 6.51
C GLY A 79 -6.38 36.33 6.50
N VAL A 80 -6.15 35.07 6.84
CA VAL A 80 -4.82 34.41 6.91
C VAL A 80 -4.89 33.01 6.39
N PRO A 81 -3.78 32.44 5.84
CA PRO A 81 -3.67 31.02 5.52
C PRO A 81 -3.89 30.13 6.75
N LEU A 82 -4.50 28.97 6.56
CA LEU A 82 -4.83 28.04 7.65
C LEU A 82 -4.06 26.74 7.51
N ALA A 83 -3.32 26.34 8.54
CA ALA A 83 -2.67 25.04 8.61
C ALA A 83 -3.65 23.98 9.14
N ALA A 84 -3.88 22.91 8.39
CA ALA A 84 -4.84 21.89 8.78
C ALA A 84 -4.36 20.46 8.49
N PRO A 85 -4.63 19.52 9.42
CA PRO A 85 -4.55 18.07 9.18
C PRO A 85 -5.88 17.52 8.66
N SER A 86 -5.93 16.20 8.41
CA SER A 86 -7.20 15.49 8.27
C SER A 86 -7.98 15.46 9.60
N ALA A 87 -9.32 15.55 9.51
CA ALA A 87 -10.22 15.65 10.66
C ALA A 87 -10.61 14.28 11.22
N ASN A 88 -9.60 13.45 11.58
CA ASN A 88 -9.77 12.11 12.14
C ASN A 88 -8.83 11.86 13.32
N LEU A 89 -9.11 10.82 14.09
CA LEU A 89 -8.18 10.30 15.09
C LEU A 89 -6.92 9.78 14.38
N SER A 90 -5.76 10.00 15.01
CA SER A 90 -4.49 9.55 14.42
C SER A 90 -4.47 8.04 14.23
N GLY A 91 -4.16 7.59 13.02
CA GLY A 91 -4.12 6.17 12.64
C GLY A 91 -5.41 5.67 11.98
N SER A 92 -6.57 6.28 12.26
CA SER A 92 -7.86 5.91 11.65
C SER A 92 -7.91 6.27 10.15
N PRO A 93 -8.80 5.62 9.35
CA PRO A 93 -9.05 6.03 7.98
C PRO A 93 -9.52 7.49 7.88
N SER A 94 -9.06 8.21 6.84
CA SER A 94 -9.46 9.62 6.64
C SER A 94 -10.98 9.74 6.47
N PRO A 95 -11.61 10.83 6.98
CA PRO A 95 -13.04 11.03 6.87
C PRO A 95 -13.40 11.44 5.43
N THR A 96 -14.52 10.95 4.92
CA THR A 96 -15.08 11.31 3.62
C THR A 96 -16.49 11.86 3.73
N THR A 97 -17.08 11.82 4.92
CA THR A 97 -18.41 12.37 5.24
C THR A 97 -18.36 13.15 6.55
N ALA A 98 -19.35 14.01 6.79
CA ALA A 98 -19.51 14.72 8.06
C ALA A 98 -19.68 13.75 9.24
N GLN A 99 -20.38 12.62 9.04
CA GLN A 99 -20.57 11.61 10.08
C GLN A 99 -19.22 11.03 10.55
N HIS A 100 -18.29 10.71 9.63
CA HIS A 100 -16.95 10.25 10.00
C HIS A 100 -16.19 11.27 10.87
N VAL A 101 -16.38 12.57 10.59
CA VAL A 101 -15.77 13.64 11.40
C VAL A 101 -16.44 13.72 12.77
N ILE A 102 -17.76 13.60 12.82
CA ILE A 102 -18.52 13.60 14.09
C ILE A 102 -18.06 12.44 14.96
N ASP A 103 -17.95 11.22 14.41
CA ASP A 103 -17.56 10.03 15.15
C ASP A 103 -16.14 10.16 15.77
N ASP A 104 -15.22 10.78 15.05
CA ASP A 104 -13.83 10.94 15.48
C ASP A 104 -13.60 12.20 16.35
N MET A 105 -14.30 13.30 16.08
CA MET A 105 -13.94 14.62 16.59
C MET A 105 -14.98 15.27 17.51
N TRP A 106 -16.14 14.63 17.76
CA TRP A 106 -17.14 15.17 18.67
C TRP A 106 -16.57 15.43 20.07
N GLY A 107 -16.80 16.64 20.58
CA GLY A 107 -16.25 17.09 21.87
C GLY A 107 -14.75 17.39 21.85
N ARG A 108 -14.08 17.34 20.67
CA ARG A 108 -12.64 17.66 20.48
C ARG A 108 -12.43 18.86 19.55
N ALA A 109 -13.44 19.24 18.80
CA ALA A 109 -13.46 20.41 17.95
C ALA A 109 -14.60 21.32 18.39
N ASP A 110 -14.40 22.65 18.30
CA ASP A 110 -15.40 23.65 18.70
C ASP A 110 -16.56 23.70 17.70
N ALA A 111 -16.29 23.39 16.42
CA ALA A 111 -17.29 23.38 15.36
C ALA A 111 -16.95 22.32 14.29
N ILE A 112 -17.98 21.78 13.67
CA ILE A 112 -17.89 20.89 12.51
C ILE A 112 -18.78 21.50 11.43
N VAL A 113 -18.21 21.75 10.25
CA VAL A 113 -18.94 22.24 9.08
C VAL A 113 -19.21 21.08 8.15
N ASP A 114 -20.48 20.75 7.93
CA ASP A 114 -20.87 19.73 6.98
C ASP A 114 -20.81 20.30 5.54
N GLY A 115 -19.83 19.88 4.79
CA GLY A 115 -19.65 20.20 3.37
C GLY A 115 -20.16 19.10 2.42
N GLY A 116 -20.84 18.08 2.93
CA GLY A 116 -21.24 16.91 2.15
C GLY A 116 -20.14 15.87 2.03
N MET A 117 -20.35 14.90 1.13
CA MET A 117 -19.38 13.83 0.82
C MET A 117 -18.20 14.39 0.01
N CYS A 118 -17.01 13.88 0.26
CA CYS A 118 -15.81 14.26 -0.50
C CYS A 118 -15.89 13.75 -1.95
N ASP A 119 -15.67 14.64 -2.93
CA ASP A 119 -15.74 14.30 -4.35
C ASP A 119 -14.68 13.29 -4.78
N VAL A 120 -13.44 13.43 -4.30
CA VAL A 120 -12.31 12.57 -4.68
C VAL A 120 -12.19 11.32 -3.81
N GLY A 121 -12.48 11.44 -2.51
CA GLY A 121 -12.43 10.35 -1.54
C GLY A 121 -11.04 10.03 -0.98
N VAL A 122 -9.95 10.39 -1.67
CA VAL A 122 -8.57 10.29 -1.15
C VAL A 122 -7.98 11.68 -0.95
N GLU A 123 -6.92 11.77 -0.13
CA GLU A 123 -6.25 13.06 0.14
C GLU A 123 -5.57 13.62 -1.11
N SER A 124 -5.22 14.90 -1.05
CA SER A 124 -4.50 15.60 -2.11
C SER A 124 -3.20 14.90 -2.50
N THR A 125 -2.89 14.93 -3.78
CA THR A 125 -1.55 14.63 -4.29
C THR A 125 -0.54 15.61 -3.66
N VAL A 126 0.62 15.11 -3.23
CA VAL A 126 1.70 15.95 -2.69
C VAL A 126 2.93 15.81 -3.58
N VAL A 127 3.30 16.91 -4.21
CA VAL A 127 4.51 17.00 -5.05
C VAL A 127 5.48 18.00 -4.42
N SER A 128 6.76 17.65 -4.37
CA SER A 128 7.84 18.55 -3.96
C SER A 128 8.49 19.16 -5.19
N LEU A 129 8.64 20.47 -5.17
CA LEU A 129 9.42 21.22 -6.17
C LEU A 129 10.79 21.65 -5.60
N VAL A 130 11.17 21.12 -4.44
CA VAL A 130 12.46 21.37 -3.80
C VAL A 130 13.45 20.31 -4.20
N GLY A 131 14.62 20.73 -4.69
CA GLY A 131 15.67 19.87 -5.22
C GLY A 131 15.77 19.96 -6.75
N ASP A 132 16.60 19.09 -7.34
CA ASP A 132 16.93 19.16 -8.77
C ASP A 132 15.76 18.69 -9.68
N LYS A 133 14.89 17.82 -9.15
CA LYS A 133 13.76 17.25 -9.89
C LYS A 133 12.48 17.29 -9.03
N PRO A 134 11.32 17.54 -9.68
CA PRO A 134 10.03 17.36 -9.00
C PRO A 134 9.88 15.93 -8.49
N ARG A 135 9.32 15.78 -7.27
CA ARG A 135 9.16 14.46 -6.65
C ARG A 135 7.75 14.27 -6.10
N LEU A 136 7.08 13.20 -6.52
CA LEU A 136 5.79 12.76 -5.98
C LEU A 136 6.03 12.07 -4.64
N LEU A 137 5.55 12.69 -3.54
CA LEU A 137 5.68 12.17 -2.18
C LEU A 137 4.42 11.44 -1.71
N ARG A 138 3.26 11.82 -2.20
CA ARG A 138 1.99 11.18 -1.89
C ARG A 138 1.07 11.21 -3.10
N PRO A 139 0.69 10.08 -3.67
CA PRO A 139 -0.31 10.03 -4.73
C PRO A 139 -1.69 10.40 -4.18
N GLY A 140 -2.54 11.02 -4.98
CA GLY A 140 -3.87 11.50 -4.61
C GLY A 140 -4.75 11.74 -5.82
N GLY A 141 -5.62 12.76 -5.77
CA GLY A 141 -6.58 13.04 -6.82
C GLY A 141 -5.98 13.57 -8.14
N ILE A 142 -4.72 14.02 -8.14
CA ILE A 142 -3.96 14.33 -9.36
C ILE A 142 -2.98 13.19 -9.61
N SER A 143 -3.06 12.56 -10.78
CA SER A 143 -2.22 11.41 -11.12
C SER A 143 -0.77 11.80 -11.46
N LEU A 144 0.13 10.81 -11.51
CA LEU A 144 1.52 11.01 -11.90
C LEU A 144 1.60 11.56 -13.34
N GLU A 145 0.84 10.97 -14.26
CA GLU A 145 0.80 11.35 -15.68
C GLU A 145 0.30 12.79 -15.85
N GLN A 146 -0.64 13.21 -14.99
CA GLN A 146 -1.12 14.60 -14.97
C GLN A 146 -0.04 15.57 -14.49
N LEU A 147 0.76 15.21 -13.47
CA LEU A 147 1.90 16.01 -13.05
C LEU A 147 2.97 16.08 -14.14
N GLU A 148 3.31 14.94 -14.75
CA GLU A 148 4.30 14.86 -15.83
C GLU A 148 3.89 15.66 -17.06
N SER A 149 2.59 15.80 -17.33
CA SER A 149 2.09 16.64 -18.42
C SER A 149 2.41 18.13 -18.27
N VAL A 150 2.74 18.57 -17.04
CA VAL A 150 3.09 19.98 -16.71
C VAL A 150 4.58 20.12 -16.44
N LEU A 151 5.16 19.17 -15.72
CA LEU A 151 6.50 19.26 -15.15
C LEU A 151 7.57 18.52 -16.00
N GLY A 152 7.15 17.68 -16.95
CA GLY A 152 8.01 16.69 -17.57
C GLY A 152 8.27 15.51 -16.65
N GLU A 153 9.51 15.10 -16.47
CA GLU A 153 9.86 13.96 -15.61
C GLU A 153 9.59 14.26 -14.13
N VAL A 154 8.85 13.36 -13.45
CA VAL A 154 8.56 13.44 -12.02
C VAL A 154 9.05 12.17 -11.33
N GLU A 155 9.95 12.30 -10.36
CA GLU A 155 10.40 11.15 -9.56
C GLU A 155 9.29 10.71 -8.60
N VAL A 156 9.09 9.39 -8.48
CA VAL A 156 8.21 8.82 -7.45
C VAL A 156 9.05 8.44 -6.24
N ASP A 157 8.74 9.04 -5.08
CA ASP A 157 9.44 8.71 -3.84
C ASP A 157 9.24 7.22 -3.47
N ARG A 158 10.30 6.56 -3.00
CA ARG A 158 10.25 5.15 -2.61
C ARG A 158 9.18 4.86 -1.58
N ALA A 159 8.94 5.79 -0.66
CA ALA A 159 7.92 5.67 0.37
C ALA A 159 6.48 5.63 -0.17
N VAL A 160 6.25 5.88 -1.44
CA VAL A 160 4.92 5.71 -2.06
C VAL A 160 4.50 4.24 -2.07
N LEU A 161 5.41 3.32 -2.36
CA LEU A 161 5.13 1.88 -2.51
C LEU A 161 5.85 1.00 -1.49
N ALA A 162 6.70 1.57 -0.62
CA ALA A 162 7.47 0.85 0.38
C ALA A 162 7.38 1.54 1.75
N GLU A 163 7.75 0.83 2.81
CA GLU A 163 7.90 1.43 4.14
C GLU A 163 9.11 2.37 4.18
N LEU A 164 8.99 3.44 4.97
CA LEU A 164 10.12 4.29 5.30
C LEU A 164 11.11 3.54 6.18
N GLU A 165 12.39 3.73 5.95
CA GLU A 165 13.43 3.16 6.81
C GLU A 165 13.38 3.75 8.23
N PRO A 166 13.74 2.97 9.26
CA PRO A 166 13.79 3.46 10.63
C PRO A 166 14.69 4.70 10.75
N GLY A 167 14.14 5.78 11.31
CA GLY A 167 14.87 7.05 11.50
C GLY A 167 14.70 8.09 10.38
N GLN A 168 14.13 7.75 9.26
CA GLN A 168 13.87 8.70 8.17
C GLN A 168 12.74 9.67 8.56
N LYS A 169 12.95 10.98 8.34
CA LYS A 169 11.92 12.00 8.56
C LYS A 169 10.89 11.98 7.42
N ALA A 170 9.62 12.09 7.76
CA ALA A 170 8.56 12.21 6.76
C ALA A 170 8.60 13.61 6.13
N ALA A 171 8.77 13.68 4.83
CA ALA A 171 8.74 14.93 4.08
C ALA A 171 7.31 15.43 3.79
N SER A 172 6.30 14.57 3.95
CA SER A 172 4.89 14.94 3.78
C SER A 172 3.98 14.19 4.76
N PRO A 173 2.74 14.69 5.00
CA PRO A 173 1.76 13.97 5.82
C PRO A 173 1.45 12.58 5.26
N GLY A 174 1.36 11.57 6.14
CA GLY A 174 0.95 10.22 5.76
C GLY A 174 2.07 9.27 5.34
N MET A 175 3.35 9.69 5.40
CA MET A 175 4.47 8.83 4.97
C MET A 175 4.99 7.89 6.06
N LYS A 176 4.96 8.26 7.36
CA LYS A 176 5.78 7.62 8.41
C LYS A 176 5.06 6.57 9.24
N TYR A 177 3.80 6.74 9.53
CA TYR A 177 3.08 5.90 10.49
C TYR A 177 2.15 4.91 9.81
N LYS A 178 1.73 3.87 10.55
CA LYS A 178 0.58 3.07 10.18
C LYS A 178 -0.62 4.02 10.10
N HIS A 179 -1.01 4.38 8.90
CA HIS A 179 -2.12 5.27 8.61
C HIS A 179 -3.27 4.48 7.99
N TYR A 180 -4.48 5.00 8.12
CA TYR A 180 -5.68 4.47 7.46
C TYR A 180 -6.05 3.06 7.88
N SER A 181 -5.50 2.56 8.98
CA SER A 181 -5.72 1.17 9.39
C SER A 181 -7.01 1.04 10.17
N PRO A 182 -7.93 0.18 9.71
CA PRO A 182 -9.01 -0.31 10.55
C PRO A 182 -8.43 -1.17 11.68
N LYS A 183 -9.27 -1.54 12.65
CA LYS A 183 -8.90 -2.50 13.69
C LYS A 183 -8.63 -3.88 13.10
N ALA A 184 -9.38 -4.25 12.06
CA ALA A 184 -9.17 -5.47 11.29
C ALA A 184 -7.77 -5.49 10.64
N ARG A 185 -7.14 -6.66 10.60
CA ARG A 185 -5.93 -6.88 9.82
C ARG A 185 -6.28 -6.92 8.33
N VAL A 186 -5.80 -5.97 7.54
CA VAL A 186 -5.98 -5.96 6.09
C VAL A 186 -4.85 -6.76 5.42
N ILE A 187 -5.20 -7.58 4.43
CA ILE A 187 -4.29 -8.35 3.57
C ILE A 187 -4.71 -8.12 2.13
N ILE A 188 -3.82 -7.61 1.30
CA ILE A 188 -4.08 -7.42 -0.12
C ILE A 188 -3.80 -8.72 -0.86
N LEU A 189 -4.76 -9.18 -1.65
CA LEU A 189 -4.63 -10.36 -2.50
C LEU A 189 -4.51 -9.90 -3.97
N LYS A 190 -3.33 -10.11 -4.55
CA LYS A 190 -3.05 -9.83 -5.96
C LYS A 190 -3.33 -11.09 -6.77
N GLY A 191 -4.10 -10.98 -7.85
CA GLY A 191 -4.40 -12.08 -8.74
C GLY A 191 -5.83 -12.05 -9.27
N SER A 192 -6.20 -13.08 -10.02
CA SER A 192 -7.52 -13.25 -10.61
C SER A 192 -8.63 -13.36 -9.56
N PHE A 193 -9.85 -12.98 -9.91
CA PHE A 193 -10.98 -13.10 -9.01
C PHE A 193 -11.25 -14.55 -8.60
N ASP A 194 -11.06 -15.51 -9.49
CA ASP A 194 -11.30 -16.92 -9.17
C ASP A 194 -10.33 -17.42 -8.10
N ASN A 195 -9.06 -17.07 -8.17
CA ASN A 195 -8.07 -17.41 -7.15
C ASN A 195 -8.29 -16.65 -5.85
N TYR A 196 -8.67 -15.36 -5.92
CA TYR A 196 -9.12 -14.60 -4.76
C TYR A 196 -10.30 -15.28 -4.05
N ARG A 197 -11.35 -15.66 -4.79
CA ARG A 197 -12.53 -16.35 -4.28
C ARG A 197 -12.16 -17.69 -3.63
N CYS A 198 -11.31 -18.48 -4.29
CA CYS A 198 -10.80 -19.73 -3.73
C CYS A 198 -10.03 -19.53 -2.42
N PHE A 199 -9.22 -18.48 -2.35
CA PHE A 199 -8.42 -18.16 -1.16
C PHE A 199 -9.27 -17.77 0.05
N VAL A 200 -10.33 -16.98 -0.16
CA VAL A 200 -11.20 -16.51 0.94
C VAL A 200 -12.27 -17.51 1.35
N LYS A 201 -12.54 -18.52 0.52
CA LYS A 201 -13.59 -19.51 0.72
C LYS A 201 -13.47 -20.22 2.08
N GLY A 202 -14.59 -20.25 2.81
CA GLY A 202 -14.71 -20.93 4.11
C GLY A 202 -13.92 -20.31 5.26
N LYS A 203 -13.31 -19.14 5.08
CA LYS A 203 -12.65 -18.42 6.17
C LYS A 203 -13.69 -17.82 7.10
N LYS A 204 -13.33 -17.70 8.40
CA LYS A 204 -14.19 -17.18 9.46
C LYS A 204 -13.62 -15.87 10.01
N ASP A 205 -14.48 -15.10 10.67
CA ASP A 205 -14.13 -13.82 11.31
C ASP A 205 -13.42 -12.85 10.35
N CYS A 206 -13.84 -12.85 9.09
CA CYS A 206 -13.25 -12.04 8.05
C CYS A 206 -14.29 -11.41 7.12
N ALA A 207 -13.86 -10.41 6.35
CA ALA A 207 -14.64 -9.80 5.30
C ALA A 207 -13.77 -9.63 4.02
N ALA A 208 -14.45 -9.55 2.88
CA ALA A 208 -13.85 -9.22 1.59
C ALA A 208 -13.98 -7.72 1.32
N LEU A 209 -12.91 -7.09 0.84
CA LEU A 209 -12.97 -5.84 0.09
C LEU A 209 -12.81 -6.20 -1.38
N CYS A 210 -13.89 -6.14 -2.15
CA CYS A 210 -13.94 -6.65 -3.52
C CYS A 210 -14.51 -5.61 -4.49
N PHE A 211 -14.40 -5.89 -5.79
CA PHE A 211 -14.98 -5.01 -6.79
C PHE A 211 -16.48 -5.28 -6.98
N ASN A 212 -17.18 -4.29 -7.54
CA ASN A 212 -18.63 -4.36 -7.74
C ASN A 212 -19.06 -5.59 -8.53
N GLY A 213 -20.03 -6.34 -8.01
CA GLY A 213 -20.56 -7.58 -8.60
C GLY A 213 -19.73 -8.84 -8.30
N GLU A 214 -18.64 -8.73 -7.56
CA GLU A 214 -17.87 -9.88 -7.07
C GLU A 214 -18.43 -10.42 -5.75
N GLY A 215 -18.93 -9.52 -4.88
CA GLY A 215 -19.34 -9.82 -3.51
C GLY A 215 -20.38 -10.92 -3.41
N GLU A 216 -21.41 -10.90 -4.27
CA GLU A 216 -22.48 -11.91 -4.29
C GLU A 216 -22.00 -13.35 -4.64
N LYS A 217 -20.78 -13.46 -5.18
CA LYS A 217 -20.14 -14.73 -5.54
C LYS A 217 -19.28 -15.31 -4.42
N LEU A 218 -19.17 -14.59 -3.29
CA LEU A 218 -18.38 -14.98 -2.12
C LEU A 218 -19.28 -15.61 -1.06
N ASP A 219 -18.71 -16.48 -0.23
CA ASP A 219 -19.36 -17.11 0.91
C ASP A 219 -19.01 -16.46 2.27
N ILE A 220 -18.40 -15.27 2.22
CA ILE A 220 -18.03 -14.46 3.39
C ILE A 220 -18.64 -13.07 3.28
N PRO A 221 -18.82 -12.33 4.38
CA PRO A 221 -19.23 -10.92 4.35
C PRO A 221 -18.33 -10.08 3.46
N PHE A 222 -18.88 -9.08 2.76
CA PHE A 222 -18.13 -8.26 1.82
C PHE A 222 -18.53 -6.78 1.86
N ILE A 223 -17.61 -5.95 1.37
CA ILE A 223 -17.80 -4.53 1.08
C ILE A 223 -17.27 -4.30 -0.33
N GLU A 224 -18.07 -3.72 -1.19
CA GLU A 224 -17.65 -3.33 -2.53
C GLU A 224 -16.92 -2.00 -2.51
N ILE A 225 -15.75 -1.95 -3.15
CA ILE A 225 -14.84 -0.80 -3.17
C ILE A 225 -14.82 -0.08 -4.53
N GLY A 226 -15.85 -0.23 -5.35
CA GLY A 226 -15.95 0.36 -6.68
C GLY A 226 -15.77 -0.68 -7.79
N ARG A 227 -15.82 -0.21 -9.04
CA ARG A 227 -15.68 -1.09 -10.22
C ARG A 227 -14.23 -1.49 -10.42
N GLU A 228 -13.98 -2.72 -10.87
CA GLU A 228 -12.67 -3.13 -11.38
C GLU A 228 -12.28 -2.21 -12.55
N HIS A 229 -11.04 -1.80 -12.65
CA HIS A 229 -10.51 -0.84 -13.64
C HIS A 229 -11.13 0.58 -13.62
N ASP A 230 -11.84 0.94 -12.55
CA ASP A 230 -12.32 2.31 -12.32
C ASP A 230 -11.75 2.88 -11.03
N SER A 231 -10.51 3.34 -11.11
CA SER A 231 -9.77 3.87 -9.98
C SER A 231 -10.43 5.08 -9.32
N ASN A 232 -11.26 5.85 -10.05
CA ASN A 232 -11.97 6.99 -9.47
C ASN A 232 -13.08 6.52 -8.50
N THR A 233 -13.89 5.53 -8.90
CA THR A 233 -14.90 4.97 -7.98
C THR A 233 -14.25 4.30 -6.77
N GLN A 234 -13.12 3.61 -6.97
CA GLN A 234 -12.36 3.00 -5.89
C GLN A 234 -11.79 4.05 -4.92
N ALA A 235 -11.21 5.13 -5.43
CA ALA A 235 -10.70 6.23 -4.61
C ALA A 235 -11.80 6.87 -3.77
N HIS A 236 -12.99 7.03 -4.32
CA HIS A 236 -14.15 7.60 -3.64
C HIS A 236 -14.64 6.73 -2.46
N LEU A 237 -14.52 5.41 -2.56
CA LEU A 237 -15.10 4.46 -1.61
C LEU A 237 -14.11 3.87 -0.61
N ILE A 238 -12.79 3.92 -0.87
CA ILE A 238 -11.81 3.14 -0.11
C ILE A 238 -11.80 3.46 1.39
N PHE A 239 -11.88 4.73 1.79
CA PHE A 239 -11.85 5.08 3.20
C PHE A 239 -13.15 4.74 3.92
N ASP A 240 -14.29 4.92 3.27
CA ASP A 240 -15.59 4.49 3.77
C ASP A 240 -15.60 2.97 3.97
N ALA A 241 -15.10 2.21 3.01
CA ALA A 241 -14.98 0.76 3.11
C ALA A 241 -14.09 0.31 4.28
N LEU A 242 -12.94 0.98 4.48
CA LEU A 242 -12.06 0.68 5.62
C LEU A 242 -12.72 1.01 6.97
N ARG A 243 -13.56 2.05 7.07
CA ARG A 243 -14.33 2.34 8.28
C ARG A 243 -15.42 1.32 8.53
N LYS A 244 -16.15 0.88 7.50
CA LYS A 244 -17.16 -0.17 7.60
C LYS A 244 -16.61 -1.50 8.11
N LEU A 245 -15.34 -1.82 7.88
CA LEU A 245 -14.71 -3.00 8.50
C LEU A 245 -14.73 -2.94 10.03
N ASP A 246 -14.54 -1.75 10.60
CA ASP A 246 -14.58 -1.57 12.05
C ASP A 246 -16.01 -1.76 12.62
N GLU A 247 -17.04 -1.34 11.87
CA GLU A 247 -18.44 -1.55 12.21
C GLU A 247 -18.83 -3.04 12.15
N MET A 248 -18.29 -3.78 11.16
CA MET A 248 -18.51 -5.23 11.05
C MET A 248 -17.83 -6.04 12.14
N GLY A 249 -16.83 -5.49 12.84
CA GLY A 249 -16.12 -6.14 13.93
C GLY A 249 -15.30 -7.36 13.52
N VAL A 250 -14.96 -7.50 12.24
CA VAL A 250 -14.16 -8.63 11.73
C VAL A 250 -12.69 -8.50 12.14
N GLN A 251 -12.01 -9.65 12.27
CA GLN A 251 -10.59 -9.67 12.63
C GLN A 251 -9.67 -9.48 11.42
N THR A 252 -10.08 -9.95 10.24
CA THR A 252 -9.26 -9.89 9.02
C THR A 252 -10.10 -9.43 7.84
N ALA A 253 -9.53 -8.56 7.02
CA ALA A 253 -10.09 -8.16 5.74
C ALA A 253 -9.16 -8.58 4.60
N TYR A 254 -9.71 -9.22 3.59
CA TYR A 254 -9.00 -9.58 2.37
C TYR A 254 -9.41 -8.62 1.26
N ALA A 255 -8.47 -7.83 0.76
CA ALA A 255 -8.73 -6.82 -0.25
C ALA A 255 -8.27 -7.28 -1.64
N ARG A 256 -9.11 -7.07 -2.65
CA ARG A 256 -8.67 -7.12 -4.06
C ARG A 256 -7.59 -6.09 -4.28
N CYS A 257 -6.61 -6.39 -5.14
CA CYS A 257 -5.54 -5.47 -5.49
C CYS A 257 -6.02 -4.54 -6.60
N PRO A 258 -6.09 -3.21 -6.38
CA PRO A 258 -6.42 -2.24 -7.44
C PRO A 258 -5.32 -2.13 -8.48
N ASP A 259 -5.68 -1.55 -9.65
CA ASP A 259 -4.69 -1.12 -10.65
C ASP A 259 -3.83 0.03 -10.10
N THR A 260 -2.67 0.23 -10.71
CA THR A 260 -1.72 1.27 -10.30
C THR A 260 -1.74 2.52 -11.19
N ASP A 261 -2.52 2.49 -12.28
CA ASP A 261 -2.58 3.57 -13.25
C ASP A 261 -3.44 4.74 -12.76
N GLY A 262 -3.09 5.93 -13.15
CA GLY A 262 -3.84 7.14 -12.82
C GLY A 262 -4.02 7.33 -11.30
N VAL A 263 -5.26 7.51 -10.84
CA VAL A 263 -5.62 7.63 -9.43
C VAL A 263 -5.47 6.29 -8.68
N GLY A 264 -5.38 5.17 -9.39
CA GLY A 264 -5.16 3.83 -8.82
C GLY A 264 -3.91 3.75 -7.95
N LEU A 265 -2.86 4.49 -8.31
CA LEU A 265 -1.66 4.62 -7.47
C LEU A 265 -2.00 5.18 -6.06
N ALA A 266 -2.98 6.07 -5.96
CA ALA A 266 -3.44 6.56 -4.66
C ALA A 266 -4.22 5.50 -3.88
N VAL A 267 -5.10 4.76 -4.55
CA VAL A 267 -5.90 3.70 -3.92
C VAL A 267 -4.99 2.60 -3.37
N ILE A 268 -4.08 2.08 -4.18
CA ILE A 268 -3.14 1.04 -3.73
C ILE A 268 -2.22 1.54 -2.61
N ASN A 269 -1.76 2.79 -2.66
CA ASN A 269 -0.96 3.38 -1.58
C ASN A 269 -1.73 3.38 -0.24
N ARG A 270 -3.03 3.71 -0.24
CA ARG A 270 -3.87 3.69 0.98
C ARG A 270 -4.08 2.28 1.49
N LEU A 271 -4.35 1.33 0.59
CA LEU A 271 -4.48 -0.09 0.95
C LEU A 271 -3.17 -0.68 1.48
N LEU A 272 -2.02 -0.39 0.85
CA LEU A 272 -0.71 -0.84 1.33
C LEU A 272 -0.46 -0.37 2.77
N ARG A 273 -0.77 0.88 3.06
CA ARG A 273 -0.62 1.41 4.42
C ARG A 273 -1.59 0.80 5.42
N ALA A 274 -2.86 0.60 5.03
CA ALA A 274 -3.84 -0.10 5.86
C ALA A 274 -3.44 -1.56 6.12
N ALA A 275 -2.84 -2.21 5.12
CA ALA A 275 -2.37 -3.59 5.18
C ALA A 275 -0.97 -3.76 5.82
N ALA A 276 -0.33 -2.67 6.29
CA ALA A 276 1.07 -2.70 6.71
C ALA A 276 1.95 -3.44 5.67
N PHE A 277 1.75 -3.11 4.39
CA PHE A 277 2.43 -3.67 3.22
C PHE A 277 2.30 -5.20 3.06
N THR A 278 1.29 -5.81 3.67
CA THR A 278 1.02 -7.25 3.53
C THR A 278 0.29 -7.51 2.20
N VAL A 279 1.01 -8.02 1.22
CA VAL A 279 0.48 -8.41 -0.10
C VAL A 279 0.78 -9.88 -0.35
N LEU A 280 -0.23 -10.64 -0.78
CA LEU A 280 -0.09 -12.04 -1.18
C LEU A 280 -0.49 -12.16 -2.65
N ASP A 281 0.36 -12.80 -3.46
CA ASP A 281 0.03 -13.16 -4.82
C ASP A 281 -0.70 -14.52 -4.80
N VAL A 282 -1.97 -14.51 -5.23
CA VAL A 282 -2.82 -15.71 -5.24
C VAL A 282 -2.86 -16.42 -6.60
N ASP A 283 -2.27 -15.80 -7.64
CA ASP A 283 -2.06 -16.45 -8.95
C ASP A 283 -0.72 -17.16 -9.02
N GLY A 284 0.25 -16.72 -8.20
CA GLY A 284 1.54 -17.38 -8.05
C GLY A 284 1.44 -18.67 -7.26
N ALA A 285 2.18 -19.71 -7.66
CA ALA A 285 2.34 -20.91 -6.85
C ALA A 285 3.12 -20.54 -5.57
N MET A 286 2.45 -20.54 -4.42
CA MET A 286 3.16 -20.39 -3.15
C MET A 286 3.94 -21.67 -2.85
N ILE A 287 5.26 -21.59 -2.90
CA ILE A 287 6.14 -22.69 -2.51
C ILE A 287 6.65 -22.45 -1.10
N ILE A 288 6.25 -23.31 -0.17
CA ILE A 288 6.73 -23.28 1.22
C ILE A 288 7.80 -24.34 1.41
N GLY A 289 9.04 -23.93 1.62
CA GLY A 289 10.13 -24.81 1.98
C GLY A 289 10.13 -25.10 3.49
N LEU A 290 9.95 -26.37 3.90
CA LEU A 290 10.07 -26.80 5.29
C LEU A 290 11.45 -27.41 5.53
N THR A 291 12.26 -26.76 6.35
CA THR A 291 13.58 -27.25 6.75
C THR A 291 13.67 -27.38 8.28
N GLY A 292 14.64 -28.12 8.76
CA GLY A 292 14.90 -28.29 10.20
C GLY A 292 15.47 -29.69 10.52
N ALA A 293 15.99 -29.88 11.72
CA ALA A 293 16.58 -31.14 12.19
C ALA A 293 15.58 -32.32 12.18
N THR A 294 16.09 -33.54 12.23
CA THR A 294 15.26 -34.73 12.40
C THR A 294 14.46 -34.63 13.70
N GLY A 295 13.17 -34.96 13.66
CA GLY A 295 12.27 -34.85 14.81
C GLY A 295 11.73 -33.47 15.10
N SER A 296 12.03 -32.41 14.31
CA SER A 296 11.56 -31.03 14.53
C SER A 296 10.09 -30.78 14.17
N GLY A 297 9.32 -31.80 13.78
CA GLY A 297 7.90 -31.68 13.48
C GLY A 297 7.57 -31.25 12.05
N LYS A 298 8.53 -31.21 11.10
CA LYS A 298 8.30 -30.84 9.69
C LYS A 298 7.13 -31.59 9.05
N SER A 299 7.08 -32.92 9.24
CA SER A 299 6.03 -33.77 8.68
C SER A 299 4.64 -33.44 9.25
N SER A 300 4.56 -33.04 10.51
CA SER A 300 3.31 -32.60 11.14
C SER A 300 2.83 -31.28 10.57
N VAL A 301 3.75 -30.34 10.34
CA VAL A 301 3.44 -29.05 9.68
C VAL A 301 3.02 -29.29 8.24
N ALA A 302 3.75 -30.10 7.45
CA ALA A 302 3.40 -30.45 6.08
C ALA A 302 2.01 -31.09 5.99
N LYS A 303 1.70 -32.04 6.91
CA LYS A 303 0.37 -32.64 7.02
C LYS A 303 -0.72 -31.59 7.29
N THR A 304 -0.49 -30.68 8.22
CA THR A 304 -1.43 -29.62 8.55
C THR A 304 -1.66 -28.68 7.35
N LEU A 305 -0.60 -28.29 6.65
CA LEU A 305 -0.70 -27.44 5.44
C LEU A 305 -1.54 -28.14 4.36
N ARG A 306 -1.32 -29.41 4.13
CA ARG A 306 -2.11 -30.20 3.17
C ARG A 306 -3.57 -30.34 3.59
N GLU A 307 -3.85 -30.78 4.83
CA GLU A 307 -5.20 -31.13 5.27
C GLU A 307 -6.09 -29.91 5.59
N LYS A 308 -5.49 -28.86 6.17
CA LYS A 308 -6.26 -27.66 6.55
C LYS A 308 -6.24 -26.53 5.52
N PHE A 309 -5.21 -26.45 4.70
CA PHE A 309 -5.00 -25.34 3.78
C PHE A 309 -4.92 -25.75 2.31
N GLY A 310 -5.04 -27.04 2.00
CA GLY A 310 -5.10 -27.52 0.62
C GLY A 310 -3.76 -27.45 -0.16
N PHE A 311 -2.62 -27.27 0.53
CA PHE A 311 -1.32 -27.24 -0.15
C PHE A 311 -0.97 -28.60 -0.76
N ALA A 312 -0.46 -28.62 -1.99
CA ALA A 312 0.23 -29.77 -2.53
C ALA A 312 1.53 -30.00 -1.75
N HIS A 313 1.82 -31.24 -1.38
CA HIS A 313 3.04 -31.61 -0.65
C HIS A 313 3.97 -32.40 -1.55
N GLY A 314 5.21 -31.95 -1.65
CA GLY A 314 6.31 -32.66 -2.27
C GLY A 314 7.37 -32.98 -1.22
N ASP A 315 7.66 -34.27 -1.03
CA ASP A 315 8.80 -34.69 -0.22
C ASP A 315 10.05 -34.78 -1.13
N CYS A 316 11.03 -33.91 -0.86
CA CYS A 316 12.25 -33.85 -1.68
C CYS A 316 13.03 -35.16 -1.68
N ASP A 317 13.02 -35.93 -0.58
CA ASP A 317 13.69 -37.24 -0.52
C ASP A 317 12.95 -38.27 -1.38
N GLU A 318 11.61 -38.23 -1.36
CA GLU A 318 10.79 -39.12 -2.22
C GLU A 318 10.96 -38.75 -3.70
N ILE A 319 10.94 -37.47 -4.03
CA ILE A 319 11.16 -36.96 -5.39
C ILE A 319 12.57 -37.36 -5.86
N ALA A 320 13.60 -37.14 -5.04
CA ALA A 320 14.97 -37.51 -5.36
C ALA A 320 15.11 -39.00 -5.60
N ARG A 321 14.39 -39.84 -4.82
CA ARG A 321 14.35 -41.31 -5.04
C ARG A 321 13.70 -41.66 -6.37
N LYS A 322 12.60 -41.00 -6.74
CA LYS A 322 11.90 -41.28 -8.01
C LYS A 322 12.74 -40.88 -9.22
N ILE A 323 13.32 -39.70 -9.24
CA ILE A 323 14.11 -39.21 -10.38
C ILE A 323 15.45 -39.90 -10.51
N THR A 324 15.94 -40.56 -9.46
CA THR A 324 17.17 -41.39 -9.46
C THR A 324 16.87 -42.87 -9.39
N SER A 325 15.68 -43.33 -9.79
CA SER A 325 15.35 -44.76 -9.90
C SER A 325 16.03 -45.39 -11.10
N ALA A 326 16.19 -46.72 -11.05
CA ALA A 326 16.80 -47.50 -12.14
C ALA A 326 16.13 -47.21 -13.49
N GLY A 327 16.91 -46.91 -14.51
CA GLY A 327 16.45 -46.57 -15.86
C GLY A 327 16.06 -45.11 -16.07
N SER A 328 16.19 -44.24 -15.05
CA SER A 328 15.94 -42.79 -15.20
C SER A 328 17.02 -42.12 -16.04
N PRO A 329 16.67 -41.22 -16.99
CA PRO A 329 17.65 -40.45 -17.75
C PRO A 329 18.56 -39.58 -16.88
N VAL A 330 18.12 -39.22 -15.66
CA VAL A 330 18.91 -38.45 -14.69
C VAL A 330 20.11 -39.23 -14.19
N LEU A 331 20.02 -40.60 -14.09
CA LEU A 331 21.17 -41.42 -13.69
C LEU A 331 22.31 -41.32 -14.70
N SER A 332 22.00 -41.34 -16.00
CA SER A 332 23.02 -41.18 -17.04
C SER A 332 23.70 -39.82 -16.99
N GLN A 333 22.97 -38.77 -16.70
CA GLN A 333 23.52 -37.42 -16.53
C GLN A 333 24.39 -37.30 -15.27
N LEU A 334 23.99 -37.95 -14.17
CA LEU A 334 24.78 -38.02 -12.96
C LEU A 334 26.06 -38.82 -13.16
N ALA A 335 25.98 -39.97 -13.87
CA ALA A 335 27.14 -40.78 -14.21
C ALA A 335 28.15 -39.99 -15.08
N GLN A 336 27.64 -39.23 -16.03
CA GLN A 336 28.50 -38.42 -16.87
C GLN A 336 29.19 -37.27 -16.06
N ALA A 337 28.50 -36.70 -15.06
CA ALA A 337 29.04 -35.61 -14.24
C ALA A 337 29.97 -36.10 -13.12
N PHE A 338 29.67 -37.23 -12.49
CA PHE A 338 30.32 -37.70 -11.27
C PHE A 338 31.06 -39.03 -11.40
N GLY A 339 31.03 -39.68 -12.57
CA GLY A 339 31.66 -40.95 -12.87
C GLY A 339 30.67 -42.12 -12.88
N GLU A 340 30.92 -43.11 -13.76
CA GLU A 340 30.01 -44.28 -13.99
C GLU A 340 29.88 -45.19 -12.78
N ASP A 341 30.87 -45.23 -11.93
CA ASP A 341 30.92 -46.08 -10.72
C ASP A 341 29.99 -45.61 -9.59
N ILE A 342 29.26 -44.50 -9.77
CA ILE A 342 28.12 -44.12 -8.89
C ILE A 342 26.86 -44.97 -9.21
N ILE A 343 26.86 -45.72 -10.28
CA ILE A 343 25.79 -46.64 -10.67
C ILE A 343 26.22 -48.08 -10.35
N ARG A 344 25.43 -48.76 -9.54
CA ARG A 344 25.67 -50.16 -9.17
C ARG A 344 25.31 -51.13 -10.30
N ASP A 345 25.74 -52.37 -10.17
CA ASP A 345 25.46 -53.43 -11.15
C ASP A 345 23.96 -53.67 -11.37
N ASP A 346 23.12 -53.36 -10.38
CA ASP A 346 21.66 -53.44 -10.46
C ASP A 346 21.01 -52.18 -11.06
N MET A 347 21.80 -51.32 -11.66
CA MET A 347 21.40 -50.04 -12.24
C MET A 347 20.82 -49.03 -11.21
N SER A 348 21.00 -49.26 -9.93
CA SER A 348 20.64 -48.33 -8.88
C SER A 348 21.75 -47.33 -8.58
N LEU A 349 21.36 -46.13 -8.06
CA LEU A 349 22.32 -45.08 -7.65
C LEU A 349 23.02 -45.45 -6.35
N ASP A 350 24.35 -45.46 -6.35
CA ASP A 350 25.14 -45.45 -5.10
C ASP A 350 25.19 -44.02 -4.53
N ARG A 351 24.27 -43.75 -3.61
CA ARG A 351 24.12 -42.42 -2.97
C ARG A 351 25.31 -42.03 -2.10
N ALA A 352 26.00 -43.02 -1.52
CA ALA A 352 27.18 -42.75 -0.71
C ALA A 352 28.35 -42.31 -1.59
N ALA A 353 28.56 -43.01 -2.72
CA ALA A 353 29.56 -42.63 -3.70
C ALA A 353 29.28 -41.25 -4.31
N LEU A 354 28.03 -40.97 -4.71
CA LEU A 354 27.63 -39.67 -5.22
C LEU A 354 27.85 -38.56 -4.17
N ALA A 355 27.40 -38.75 -2.93
CA ALA A 355 27.55 -37.80 -1.87
C ALA A 355 29.00 -37.46 -1.56
N SER A 356 29.86 -38.48 -1.51
CA SER A 356 31.30 -38.27 -1.28
C SER A 356 31.96 -37.40 -2.36
N ARG A 357 31.46 -37.42 -3.59
CA ARG A 357 31.97 -36.61 -4.72
C ARG A 357 31.34 -35.26 -4.81
N ALA A 358 30.05 -35.21 -4.67
CA ALA A 358 29.30 -33.94 -4.74
C ALA A 358 29.72 -32.96 -3.62
N PHE A 359 30.05 -33.48 -2.43
CA PHE A 359 30.48 -32.65 -1.29
C PHE A 359 32.00 -32.61 -1.08
N ALA A 360 32.79 -33.30 -1.94
CA ALA A 360 34.25 -33.25 -1.87
C ALA A 360 34.87 -31.95 -2.46
N SER A 361 34.11 -31.10 -3.10
CA SER A 361 34.57 -29.87 -3.70
C SER A 361 34.11 -28.66 -2.89
N GLU A 362 34.50 -28.52 -1.62
CA GLU A 362 34.74 -27.25 -1.00
C GLU A 362 36.15 -26.77 -1.33
N LYS A 363 36.30 -26.06 -2.42
CA LYS A 363 37.39 -25.08 -2.62
C LYS A 363 36.89 -23.93 -3.43
#